data_ebaa4fe28ea5c573f1dae870cbbf285d
#
_entry.id   ebaa4fe28ea5c573f1dae870cbbf285d
#
_cell.length_a   1.000
_cell.length_b   1.000
_cell.length_c   1.000
_cell.angle_alpha   90.00
_cell.angle_beta   90.00
_cell.angle_gamma   90.00
#
_symmetry.space_group_name_H-M   'P 1'
#
loop_
_entity.id
_entity.type
_entity.pdbx_description
1 polymer ?
#
loop_
_entity_poly.entity_id
_entity_poly.type
_entity_poly.pdbx_seq_one_letter_code
_entity_poly.pdbx_strand_id
1 'polypeptide(L)'
;MGFQMSVMCIGQLAMQAVVNSLGTAAVAGYTAASKADQVSVLVNNAMMTAISNYVAQNFGAGKRERIRQGVRASLLQTETANIMMCIGILLLRNPIVQMFLSNPSSEIYHYSDLFLTIEAPFYFLLGLLAVYRTSIQSMQNGRAPFMACMIELVMRIAATVGLARILGFTAVCIASPMAWFGACVLLIPCYYQMMKKLTFAE
;
A
#
# COMPACT_ATOMS: atom_id res chain seq x y z
N MET A 1 13.07 -0.01 -10.93
CA MET A 1 11.59 0.21 -10.90
C MET A 1 10.81 -0.89 -11.65
N GLY A 2 11.08 -1.21 -12.91
CA GLY A 2 10.30 -2.23 -13.66
C GLY A 2 10.20 -3.58 -12.97
N PHE A 3 11.29 -4.13 -12.48
CA PHE A 3 11.28 -5.42 -11.79
C PHE A 3 10.43 -5.41 -10.50
N GLN A 4 10.43 -4.32 -9.74
CA GLN A 4 9.56 -4.18 -8.56
C GLN A 4 8.08 -4.23 -8.93
N MET A 5 7.70 -3.57 -10.04
CA MET A 5 6.32 -3.64 -10.57
C MET A 5 5.92 -5.06 -10.95
N SER A 6 6.81 -5.80 -11.63
CA SER A 6 6.55 -7.21 -11.97
C SER A 6 6.34 -8.07 -10.73
N VAL A 7 7.15 -7.90 -9.69
CA VAL A 7 7.01 -8.61 -8.41
C VAL A 7 5.67 -8.28 -7.74
N MET A 8 5.25 -7.02 -7.74
CA MET A 8 3.95 -6.61 -7.19
C MET A 8 2.79 -7.24 -7.97
N CYS A 9 2.88 -7.28 -9.31
CA CYS A 9 1.87 -7.93 -10.14
C CYS A 9 1.73 -9.42 -9.83
N ILE A 10 2.82 -10.14 -9.58
CA ILE A 10 2.78 -11.55 -9.18
C ILE A 10 2.00 -11.72 -7.86
N GLY A 11 2.22 -10.86 -6.88
CA GLY A 11 1.48 -10.87 -5.63
C GLY A 11 -0.03 -10.64 -5.82
N GLN A 12 -0.40 -9.70 -6.70
CA GLN A 12 -1.80 -9.44 -7.03
C GLN A 12 -2.45 -10.60 -7.79
N LEU A 13 -1.73 -11.24 -8.71
CA LEU A 13 -2.22 -12.43 -9.43
C LEU A 13 -2.47 -13.61 -8.47
N ALA A 14 -1.61 -13.81 -7.47
CA ALA A 14 -1.82 -14.82 -6.45
C ALA A 14 -3.10 -14.55 -5.62
N MET A 15 -3.34 -13.30 -5.23
CA MET A 15 -4.60 -12.89 -4.56
C MET A 15 -5.81 -13.15 -5.46
N GLN A 16 -5.75 -12.73 -6.72
CA GLN A 16 -6.84 -12.93 -7.68
C GLN A 16 -7.15 -14.41 -7.91
N ALA A 17 -6.13 -15.27 -7.96
CA ALA A 17 -6.31 -16.71 -8.12
C ALA A 17 -7.11 -17.31 -6.93
N VAL A 18 -6.81 -16.89 -5.70
CA VAL A 18 -7.57 -17.33 -4.51
C VAL A 18 -8.99 -16.78 -4.54
N VAL A 19 -9.19 -15.50 -4.88
CA VAL A 19 -10.53 -14.91 -5.00
C VAL A 19 -11.35 -15.67 -6.03
N ASN A 20 -10.78 -16.02 -7.18
CA ASN A 20 -11.45 -16.80 -8.22
C ASN A 20 -11.90 -18.19 -7.75
N SER A 21 -11.15 -18.80 -6.82
CA SER A 21 -11.51 -20.10 -6.23
C SER A 21 -12.68 -20.04 -5.25
N LEU A 22 -13.05 -18.84 -4.77
CA LEU A 22 -14.14 -18.63 -3.81
C LEU A 22 -15.51 -18.39 -4.45
N GLY A 23 -15.55 -18.33 -5.79
CA GLY A 23 -16.79 -18.21 -6.54
C GLY A 23 -17.08 -16.82 -7.10
N THR A 24 -18.11 -16.73 -7.94
CA THR A 24 -18.44 -15.52 -8.70
C THR A 24 -18.83 -14.32 -7.85
N ALA A 25 -19.51 -14.54 -6.73
CA ALA A 25 -19.90 -13.47 -5.81
C ALA A 25 -18.69 -12.84 -5.12
N ALA A 26 -17.70 -13.66 -4.72
CA ALA A 26 -16.45 -13.17 -4.15
C ALA A 26 -15.63 -12.36 -5.17
N VAL A 27 -15.58 -12.83 -6.44
CA VAL A 27 -14.90 -12.11 -7.54
C VAL A 27 -15.58 -10.75 -7.79
N ALA A 28 -16.91 -10.71 -7.87
CA ALA A 28 -17.65 -9.48 -8.11
C ALA A 28 -17.46 -8.47 -6.94
N GLY A 29 -17.59 -8.95 -5.69
CA GLY A 29 -17.39 -8.14 -4.49
C GLY A 29 -15.98 -7.60 -4.35
N TYR A 30 -14.96 -8.44 -4.54
CA TYR A 30 -13.55 -8.03 -4.55
C TYR A 30 -13.26 -7.01 -5.66
N THR A 31 -13.78 -7.24 -6.86
CA THR A 31 -13.56 -6.32 -7.99
C THR A 31 -14.17 -4.95 -7.73
N ALA A 32 -15.38 -4.87 -7.19
CA ALA A 32 -16.00 -3.59 -6.84
C ALA A 32 -15.21 -2.87 -5.74
N ALA A 33 -14.83 -3.58 -4.68
CA ALA A 33 -14.06 -3.02 -3.56
C ALA A 33 -12.67 -2.56 -3.99
N SER A 34 -11.97 -3.33 -4.81
CA SER A 34 -10.63 -2.97 -5.32
C SER A 34 -10.64 -1.73 -6.22
N LYS A 35 -11.78 -1.38 -6.84
CA LYS A 35 -11.92 -0.10 -7.56
C LYS A 35 -11.92 1.09 -6.60
N ALA A 36 -12.55 0.95 -5.44
CA ALA A 36 -12.48 1.98 -4.39
C ALA A 36 -11.05 2.11 -3.83
N ASP A 37 -10.38 0.98 -3.59
CA ASP A 37 -9.00 0.96 -3.13
C ASP A 37 -8.03 1.65 -4.11
N GLN A 38 -8.25 1.51 -5.42
CA GLN A 38 -7.45 2.19 -6.45
C GLN A 38 -7.42 3.72 -6.29
N VAL A 39 -8.46 4.34 -5.73
CA VAL A 39 -8.47 5.78 -5.47
C VAL A 39 -7.44 6.13 -4.40
N SER A 40 -7.32 5.33 -3.33
CA SER A 40 -6.30 5.49 -2.30
C SER A 40 -4.89 5.33 -2.89
N VAL A 41 -4.71 4.36 -3.77
CA VAL A 41 -3.43 4.16 -4.48
C VAL A 41 -3.06 5.37 -5.34
N LEU A 42 -4.01 5.98 -6.04
CA LEU A 42 -3.77 7.19 -6.85
C LEU A 42 -3.30 8.37 -6.00
N VAL A 43 -3.94 8.60 -4.84
CA VAL A 43 -3.54 9.66 -3.91
C VAL A 43 -2.11 9.42 -3.41
N ASN A 44 -1.80 8.20 -2.99
CA ASN A 44 -0.45 7.85 -2.55
C ASN A 44 0.58 8.01 -3.68
N ASN A 45 0.27 7.64 -4.92
CA ASN A 45 1.15 7.83 -6.08
C ASN A 45 1.47 9.30 -6.36
N ALA A 46 0.49 10.19 -6.22
CA ALA A 46 0.71 11.63 -6.34
C ALA A 46 1.68 12.15 -5.26
N MET A 47 1.49 11.74 -4.01
CA MET A 47 2.39 12.07 -2.90
C MET A 47 3.80 11.51 -3.12
N MET A 48 3.92 10.27 -3.61
CA MET A 48 5.20 9.66 -3.96
C MET A 48 5.96 10.46 -5.02
N THR A 49 5.28 10.97 -6.03
CA THR A 49 5.89 11.80 -7.06
C THR A 49 6.43 13.10 -6.49
N ALA A 50 5.65 13.77 -5.66
CA ALA A 50 6.05 15.03 -5.01
C ALA A 50 7.28 14.83 -4.10
N ILE A 51 7.23 13.84 -3.20
CA ILE A 51 8.35 13.59 -2.27
C ILE A 51 9.59 13.09 -2.99
N SER A 52 9.46 12.31 -4.07
CA SER A 52 10.59 11.84 -4.87
C SER A 52 11.40 13.01 -5.42
N ASN A 53 10.73 13.97 -6.06
CA ASN A 53 11.37 15.15 -6.62
C ASN A 53 12.04 16.00 -5.54
N TYR A 54 11.33 16.23 -4.43
CA TYR A 54 11.84 17.03 -3.32
C TYR A 54 13.09 16.39 -2.69
N VAL A 55 13.03 15.10 -2.37
CA VAL A 55 14.16 14.39 -1.75
C VAL A 55 15.34 14.30 -2.69
N ALA A 56 15.14 13.97 -3.99
CA ALA A 56 16.21 13.87 -4.95
C ALA A 56 16.97 15.19 -5.12
N GLN A 57 16.26 16.32 -5.24
CA GLN A 57 16.87 17.66 -5.36
C GLN A 57 17.67 18.03 -4.11
N ASN A 58 17.12 17.82 -2.92
CA ASN A 58 17.80 18.15 -1.67
C ASN A 58 18.96 17.19 -1.36
N PHE A 59 18.86 15.93 -1.82
CA PHE A 59 19.95 14.96 -1.73
C PHE A 59 21.12 15.37 -2.62
N GLY A 60 20.87 15.75 -3.89
CA GLY A 60 21.89 16.26 -4.79
C GLY A 60 22.52 17.58 -4.33
N ALA A 61 21.78 18.39 -3.58
CA ALA A 61 22.25 19.65 -2.99
C ALA A 61 22.93 19.50 -1.62
N GLY A 62 23.06 18.27 -1.09
CA GLY A 62 23.68 18.02 0.22
C GLY A 62 22.85 18.50 1.44
N LYS A 63 21.58 18.81 1.28
CA LYS A 63 20.75 19.47 2.30
C LYS A 63 20.00 18.46 3.18
N ARG A 64 20.73 17.77 4.07
CA ARG A 64 20.20 16.72 4.94
C ARG A 64 18.97 17.15 5.76
N GLU A 65 19.01 18.31 6.39
CA GLU A 65 17.91 18.77 7.26
C GLU A 65 16.64 19.06 6.45
N ARG A 66 16.76 19.56 5.21
CA ARG A 66 15.62 19.72 4.30
C ARG A 66 15.00 18.39 3.91
N ILE A 67 15.81 17.34 3.65
CA ILE A 67 15.29 15.99 3.40
C ILE A 67 14.44 15.53 4.59
N ARG A 68 14.96 15.67 5.81
CA ARG A 68 14.27 15.27 7.04
C ARG A 68 12.95 16.02 7.23
N GLN A 69 12.95 17.33 7.03
CA GLN A 69 11.75 18.17 7.15
C GLN A 69 10.72 17.81 6.07
N GLY A 70 11.15 17.63 4.81
CA GLY A 70 10.29 17.26 3.69
C GLY A 70 9.64 15.90 3.90
N VAL A 71 10.40 14.90 4.35
CA VAL A 71 9.85 13.56 4.63
C VAL A 71 8.83 13.62 5.77
N ARG A 72 9.08 14.38 6.84
CA ARG A 72 8.11 14.57 7.94
C ARG A 72 6.84 15.27 7.46
N ALA A 73 6.97 16.34 6.68
CA ALA A 73 5.82 17.04 6.12
C ALA A 73 5.01 16.13 5.20
N SER A 74 5.68 15.35 4.33
CA SER A 74 5.02 14.38 3.44
C SER A 74 4.33 13.28 4.22
N LEU A 75 4.92 12.77 5.31
CA LEU A 75 4.25 11.80 6.19
C LEU A 75 2.96 12.39 6.74
N LEU A 76 2.98 13.58 7.33
CA LEU A 76 1.78 14.21 7.88
C LEU A 76 0.70 14.41 6.81
N GLN A 77 1.06 14.90 5.63
CA GLN A 77 0.11 15.11 4.54
C GLN A 77 -0.47 13.79 4.03
N THR A 78 0.37 12.78 3.81
CA THR A 78 -0.05 11.46 3.32
C THR A 78 -0.94 10.75 4.33
N GLU A 79 -0.58 10.78 5.62
CA GLU A 79 -1.40 10.16 6.67
C GLU A 79 -2.74 10.88 6.85
N THR A 80 -2.76 12.21 6.79
CA THR A 80 -4.02 12.97 6.81
C THR A 80 -4.91 12.58 5.64
N ALA A 81 -4.35 12.47 4.43
CA ALA A 81 -5.10 12.04 3.25
C ALA A 81 -5.62 10.60 3.41
N ASN A 82 -4.79 9.68 3.90
CA ASN A 82 -5.17 8.27 4.12
C ASN A 82 -6.26 8.12 5.20
N ILE A 83 -6.21 8.92 6.27
CA ILE A 83 -7.27 8.94 7.28
C ILE A 83 -8.58 9.46 6.68
N MET A 84 -8.55 10.54 5.89
CA MET A 84 -9.75 11.04 5.21
C MET A 84 -10.30 10.00 4.23
N MET A 85 -9.42 9.31 3.48
CA MET A 85 -9.82 8.24 2.57
C MET A 85 -10.43 7.04 3.32
N CYS A 86 -9.85 6.62 4.44
CA CYS A 86 -10.40 5.57 5.28
C CYS A 86 -11.82 5.93 5.76
N ILE A 87 -12.00 7.12 6.31
CA ILE A 87 -13.31 7.59 6.77
C ILE A 87 -14.29 7.66 5.59
N GLY A 88 -13.88 8.24 4.46
CA GLY A 88 -14.70 8.35 3.26
C GLY A 88 -15.16 6.99 2.74
N ILE A 89 -14.25 6.03 2.61
CA ILE A 89 -14.56 4.68 2.14
C ILE A 89 -15.48 3.95 3.12
N LEU A 90 -15.23 4.03 4.43
CA LEU A 90 -16.09 3.37 5.42
C LEU A 90 -17.50 3.97 5.48
N LEU A 91 -17.65 5.28 5.28
CA LEU A 91 -18.96 5.93 5.23
C LEU A 91 -19.71 5.68 3.91
N LEU A 92 -18.97 5.62 2.80
CA LEU A 92 -19.54 5.52 1.44
C LEU A 92 -19.47 4.10 0.86
N ARG A 93 -19.13 3.08 1.64
CA ARG A 93 -18.93 1.72 1.18
C ARG A 93 -20.12 1.16 0.38
N ASN A 94 -21.36 1.37 0.85
CA ASN A 94 -22.56 0.92 0.15
C ASN A 94 -22.80 1.65 -1.17
N PRO A 95 -22.82 2.99 -1.23
CA PRO A 95 -22.90 3.72 -2.49
C PRO A 95 -21.77 3.39 -3.48
N ILE A 96 -20.54 3.17 -2.99
CA ILE A 96 -19.42 2.80 -3.84
C ILE A 96 -19.68 1.48 -4.56
N VAL A 97 -20.15 0.45 -3.86
CA VAL A 97 -20.47 -0.85 -4.48
C VAL A 97 -21.59 -0.71 -5.51
N GLN A 98 -22.61 0.11 -5.23
CA GLN A 98 -23.72 0.37 -6.15
C GLN A 98 -23.30 1.13 -7.43
N MET A 99 -22.24 1.94 -7.37
CA MET A 99 -21.69 2.63 -8.56
C MET A 99 -21.10 1.64 -9.57
N PHE A 100 -20.57 0.52 -9.11
CA PHE A 100 -19.92 -0.47 -9.99
C PHE A 100 -20.80 -1.66 -10.35
N LEU A 101 -21.85 -1.92 -9.58
CA LEU A 101 -22.72 -3.07 -9.76
C LEU A 101 -24.19 -2.66 -9.67
N SER A 102 -24.94 -2.91 -10.76
CA SER A 102 -26.40 -2.71 -10.76
C SER A 102 -27.07 -3.85 -9.99
N ASN A 103 -27.72 -3.53 -8.87
CA ASN A 103 -28.43 -4.48 -8.02
C ASN A 103 -27.58 -5.68 -7.55
N PRO A 104 -26.47 -5.46 -6.83
CA PRO A 104 -25.64 -6.53 -6.33
C PRO A 104 -26.42 -7.38 -5.31
N SER A 105 -26.18 -8.70 -5.34
CA SER A 105 -26.74 -9.61 -4.33
C SER A 105 -26.21 -9.32 -2.92
N SER A 106 -26.93 -9.75 -1.90
CA SER A 106 -26.50 -9.62 -0.50
C SER A 106 -25.10 -10.23 -0.26
N GLU A 107 -24.79 -11.31 -0.96
CA GLU A 107 -23.49 -11.97 -0.88
C GLU A 107 -22.36 -11.13 -1.45
N ILE A 108 -22.58 -10.46 -2.59
CA ILE A 108 -21.59 -9.53 -3.20
C ILE A 108 -21.32 -8.36 -2.25
N TYR A 109 -22.37 -7.79 -1.64
CA TYR A 109 -22.20 -6.74 -0.63
C TYR A 109 -21.37 -7.22 0.54
N HIS A 110 -21.60 -8.43 1.03
CA HIS A 110 -20.84 -9.00 2.14
C HIS A 110 -19.35 -9.06 1.84
N TYR A 111 -18.95 -9.56 0.67
CA TYR A 111 -17.54 -9.62 0.27
C TYR A 111 -16.90 -8.23 0.11
N SER A 112 -17.62 -7.29 -0.51
CA SER A 112 -17.13 -5.92 -0.68
C SER A 112 -16.97 -5.20 0.66
N ASP A 113 -17.97 -5.32 1.53
CA ASP A 113 -17.98 -4.70 2.85
C ASP A 113 -16.87 -5.26 3.73
N LEU A 114 -16.68 -6.58 3.72
CA LEU A 114 -15.61 -7.25 4.47
C LEU A 114 -14.23 -6.78 4.02
N PHE A 115 -14.01 -6.69 2.71
CA PHE A 115 -12.73 -6.21 2.14
C PHE A 115 -12.44 -4.76 2.56
N LEU A 116 -13.36 -3.83 2.30
CA LEU A 116 -13.17 -2.43 2.61
C LEU A 116 -13.05 -2.16 4.12
N THR A 117 -13.83 -2.87 4.93
CA THR A 117 -13.79 -2.71 6.41
C THR A 117 -12.46 -3.19 6.99
N ILE A 118 -11.88 -4.26 6.44
CA ILE A 118 -10.59 -4.79 6.93
C ILE A 118 -9.42 -3.96 6.37
N GLU A 119 -9.42 -3.62 5.08
CA GLU A 119 -8.26 -3.01 4.43
C GLU A 119 -8.12 -1.50 4.69
N ALA A 120 -9.24 -0.75 4.68
CA ALA A 120 -9.21 0.70 4.80
C ALA A 120 -8.53 1.23 6.09
N PRO A 121 -8.74 0.64 7.28
CA PRO A 121 -8.03 1.08 8.49
C PRO A 121 -6.50 1.00 8.38
N PHE A 122 -5.97 0.14 7.50
CA PHE A 122 -4.54 -0.05 7.33
C PHE A 122 -3.90 0.85 6.25
N TYR A 123 -4.65 1.78 5.64
CA TYR A 123 -4.07 2.73 4.68
C TYR A 123 -2.96 3.59 5.27
N PHE A 124 -2.90 3.76 6.60
CA PHE A 124 -1.75 4.40 7.23
C PHE A 124 -0.44 3.63 7.00
N LEU A 125 -0.48 2.29 6.98
CA LEU A 125 0.71 1.49 6.63
C LEU A 125 1.11 1.69 5.17
N LEU A 126 0.13 1.82 4.27
CA LEU A 126 0.38 2.13 2.86
C LEU A 126 1.05 3.51 2.71
N GLY A 127 0.61 4.52 3.46
CA GLY A 127 1.21 5.85 3.48
C GLY A 127 2.64 5.85 3.98
N LEU A 128 2.88 5.23 5.14
CA LEU A 128 4.24 5.04 5.68
C LEU A 128 5.16 4.35 4.67
N LEU A 129 4.69 3.24 4.11
CA LEU A 129 5.40 2.46 3.11
C LEU A 129 5.77 3.32 1.89
N ALA A 130 4.80 4.05 1.35
CA ALA A 130 4.97 4.88 0.16
C ALA A 130 6.03 5.97 0.37
N VAL A 131 5.93 6.72 1.47
CA VAL A 131 6.84 7.83 1.77
C VAL A 131 8.25 7.33 2.07
N TYR A 132 8.43 6.33 2.92
CA TYR A 132 9.77 5.83 3.26
C TYR A 132 10.44 5.13 2.08
N ARG A 133 9.70 4.30 1.33
CA ARG A 133 10.21 3.63 0.11
C ARG A 133 10.72 4.64 -0.89
N THR A 134 9.90 5.64 -1.21
CA THR A 134 10.23 6.66 -2.20
C THR A 134 11.40 7.52 -1.73
N SER A 135 11.42 7.92 -0.47
CA SER A 135 12.51 8.71 0.10
C SER A 135 13.86 7.98 0.03
N ILE A 136 13.90 6.71 0.43
CA ILE A 136 15.11 5.88 0.36
C ILE A 136 15.58 5.72 -1.09
N GLN A 137 14.64 5.48 -2.02
CA GLN A 137 14.94 5.31 -3.43
C GLN A 137 15.46 6.59 -4.07
N SER A 138 14.91 7.75 -3.70
CA SER A 138 15.35 9.07 -4.17
C SER A 138 16.73 9.48 -3.63
N MET A 139 17.17 8.88 -2.52
CA MET A 139 18.53 8.97 -2.01
C MET A 139 19.49 7.94 -2.62
N GLN A 140 19.17 7.44 -3.83
CA GLN A 140 19.96 6.49 -4.62
C GLN A 140 20.18 5.11 -3.99
N ASN A 141 19.42 4.74 -2.97
CA ASN A 141 19.44 3.40 -2.41
C ASN A 141 18.28 2.56 -2.97
N GLY A 142 18.59 1.76 -3.99
CA GLY A 142 17.60 0.83 -4.59
C GLY A 142 17.49 -0.52 -3.88
N ARG A 143 18.47 -0.88 -3.02
CA ARG A 143 18.52 -2.21 -2.39
C ARG A 143 17.42 -2.39 -1.34
N ALA A 144 17.26 -1.42 -0.44
CA ALA A 144 16.25 -1.53 0.61
C ALA A 144 14.80 -1.54 0.08
N PRO A 145 14.39 -0.68 -0.87
CA PRO A 145 13.09 -0.78 -1.53
C PRO A 145 12.87 -2.10 -2.27
N PHE A 146 13.93 -2.66 -2.88
CA PHE A 146 13.85 -3.97 -3.52
C PHE A 146 13.58 -5.09 -2.51
N MET A 147 14.34 -5.13 -1.40
CA MET A 147 14.13 -6.12 -0.34
C MET A 147 12.74 -5.99 0.29
N ALA A 148 12.25 -4.76 0.51
CA ALA A 148 10.90 -4.53 0.99
C ALA A 148 9.84 -5.11 0.03
N CYS A 149 10.02 -4.94 -1.28
CA CYS A 149 9.13 -5.50 -2.29
C CYS A 149 9.11 -7.04 -2.25
N MET A 150 10.27 -7.69 -2.02
CA MET A 150 10.35 -9.15 -1.85
C MET A 150 9.63 -9.61 -0.58
N ILE A 151 9.78 -8.88 0.53
CA ILE A 151 9.05 -9.15 1.77
C ILE A 151 7.55 -9.04 1.56
N GLU A 152 7.09 -7.99 0.87
CA GLU A 152 5.67 -7.83 0.54
C GLU A 152 5.14 -9.00 -0.28
N LEU A 153 5.87 -9.43 -1.30
CA LEU A 153 5.48 -10.59 -2.12
C LEU A 153 5.33 -11.85 -1.27
N VAL A 154 6.36 -12.17 -0.47
CA VAL A 154 6.37 -13.38 0.36
C VAL A 154 5.24 -13.34 1.38
N MET A 155 5.05 -12.22 2.09
CA MET A 155 3.99 -12.07 3.08
C MET A 155 2.61 -12.11 2.46
N ARG A 156 2.42 -11.50 1.29
CA ARG A 156 1.16 -11.52 0.57
C ARG A 156 0.79 -12.93 0.12
N ILE A 157 1.73 -13.67 -0.48
CA ILE A 157 1.50 -15.07 -0.89
C ILE A 157 1.26 -15.94 0.35
N ALA A 158 2.07 -15.82 1.39
CA ALA A 158 1.93 -16.59 2.61
C ALA A 158 0.56 -16.35 3.29
N ALA A 159 0.12 -15.10 3.38
CA ALA A 159 -1.19 -14.75 3.91
C ALA A 159 -2.31 -15.29 3.02
N THR A 160 -2.25 -15.03 1.71
CA THR A 160 -3.33 -15.38 0.78
C THR A 160 -3.45 -16.90 0.61
N VAL A 161 -2.34 -17.60 0.35
CA VAL A 161 -2.37 -19.06 0.08
C VAL A 161 -2.36 -19.86 1.37
N GLY A 162 -1.53 -19.45 2.34
CA GLY A 162 -1.37 -20.17 3.60
C GLY A 162 -2.61 -20.11 4.50
N LEU A 163 -3.27 -18.95 4.57
CA LEU A 163 -4.44 -18.75 5.43
C LEU A 163 -5.78 -18.94 4.70
N ALA A 164 -5.80 -19.05 3.36
CA ALA A 164 -7.05 -19.19 2.59
C ALA A 164 -7.89 -20.40 3.02
N ARG A 165 -7.25 -21.51 3.40
CA ARG A 165 -7.94 -22.74 3.85
C ARG A 165 -8.65 -22.57 5.20
N ILE A 166 -8.18 -21.64 6.05
CA ILE A 166 -8.69 -21.42 7.40
C ILE A 166 -9.65 -20.22 7.43
N LEU A 167 -9.24 -19.11 6.77
CA LEU A 167 -9.93 -17.82 6.85
C LEU A 167 -10.76 -17.50 5.60
N GLY A 168 -10.68 -18.32 4.53
CA GLY A 168 -11.41 -18.06 3.29
C GLY A 168 -11.07 -16.69 2.72
N PHE A 169 -12.09 -15.88 2.40
CA PHE A 169 -11.94 -14.55 1.82
C PHE A 169 -11.24 -13.55 2.76
N THR A 170 -11.35 -13.70 4.08
CA THR A 170 -10.66 -12.84 5.05
C THR A 170 -9.13 -12.90 4.87
N ALA A 171 -8.58 -14.05 4.44
CA ALA A 171 -7.16 -14.18 4.14
C ALA A 171 -6.71 -13.21 3.02
N VAL A 172 -7.56 -13.00 2.02
CA VAL A 172 -7.31 -12.01 0.95
C VAL A 172 -7.34 -10.59 1.51
N CYS A 173 -8.32 -10.27 2.37
CA CYS A 173 -8.46 -8.95 2.96
C CYS A 173 -7.26 -8.53 3.82
N ILE A 174 -6.66 -9.46 4.57
CA ILE A 174 -5.51 -9.16 5.45
C ILE A 174 -4.15 -9.26 4.73
N ALA A 175 -4.11 -9.80 3.52
CA ALA A 175 -2.85 -10.05 2.81
C ALA A 175 -2.08 -8.75 2.49
N SER A 176 -2.77 -7.70 2.04
CA SER A 176 -2.15 -6.40 1.77
C SER A 176 -1.68 -5.70 3.05
N PRO A 177 -2.48 -5.56 4.12
CA PRO A 177 -2.04 -5.02 5.40
C PRO A 177 -0.80 -5.72 5.98
N MET A 178 -0.77 -7.06 5.95
CA MET A 178 0.39 -7.82 6.41
C MET A 178 1.64 -7.54 5.59
N ALA A 179 1.50 -7.47 4.26
CA ALA A 179 2.61 -7.16 3.37
C ALA A 179 3.15 -5.75 3.63
N TRP A 180 2.29 -4.74 3.78
CA TRP A 180 2.69 -3.36 4.11
C TRP A 180 3.39 -3.27 5.45
N PHE A 181 2.88 -3.96 6.46
CA PHE A 181 3.52 -4.03 7.77
C PHE A 181 4.93 -4.59 7.69
N GLY A 182 5.13 -5.74 7.02
CA GLY A 182 6.44 -6.36 6.86
C GLY A 182 7.45 -5.46 6.15
N ALA A 183 7.01 -4.75 5.11
CA ALA A 183 7.86 -3.79 4.40
C ALA A 183 8.21 -2.57 5.26
N CYS A 184 7.27 -2.03 6.04
CA CYS A 184 7.51 -0.91 6.95
C CYS A 184 8.55 -1.26 8.03
N VAL A 185 8.50 -2.47 8.58
CA VAL A 185 9.48 -2.95 9.58
C VAL A 185 10.91 -2.89 9.04
N LEU A 186 11.12 -3.11 7.74
CA LEU A 186 12.43 -2.98 7.10
C LEU A 186 12.76 -1.54 6.72
N LEU A 187 11.84 -0.82 6.10
CA LEU A 187 12.12 0.48 5.49
C LEU A 187 12.32 1.59 6.53
N ILE A 188 11.54 1.60 7.61
CA ILE A 188 11.62 2.65 8.63
C ILE A 188 13.01 2.68 9.29
N PRO A 189 13.54 1.57 9.85
CA PRO A 189 14.89 1.56 10.41
C PRO A 189 15.97 1.90 9.37
N CYS A 190 15.80 1.40 8.14
CA CYS A 190 16.74 1.67 7.05
C CYS A 190 16.82 3.17 6.74
N TYR A 191 15.69 3.88 6.67
CA TYR A 191 15.66 5.32 6.46
C TYR A 191 16.43 6.06 7.57
N TYR A 192 16.15 5.76 8.84
CA TYR A 192 16.83 6.43 9.95
C TYR A 192 18.32 6.12 10.02
N GLN A 193 18.74 4.90 9.68
CA GLN A 193 20.15 4.54 9.59
C GLN A 193 20.85 5.30 8.45
N MET A 194 20.21 5.41 7.28
CA MET A 194 20.72 6.21 6.17
C MET A 194 20.87 7.68 6.56
N MET A 195 19.84 8.25 7.16
CA MET A 195 19.87 9.65 7.62
C MET A 195 20.96 9.92 8.66
N LYS A 196 21.32 8.96 9.51
CA LYS A 196 22.45 9.07 10.45
C LYS A 196 23.80 9.05 9.74
N LYS A 197 23.94 8.26 8.69
CA LYS A 197 25.20 8.08 7.92
C LYS A 197 25.42 9.15 6.87
N LEU A 198 24.39 9.92 6.51
CA LEU A 198 24.54 11.01 5.55
C LEU A 198 25.42 12.12 6.16
N THR A 199 26.68 12.11 5.79
CA THR A 199 27.63 13.21 5.99
C THR A 199 27.85 13.84 4.61
N PHE A 200 27.37 15.06 4.43
CA PHE A 200 27.75 15.86 3.27
C PHE A 200 29.00 16.65 3.68
N ALA A 201 29.98 16.74 2.79
CA ALA A 201 31.08 17.70 2.96
C ALA A 201 30.48 19.11 2.98
N GLU A 202 30.73 19.85 4.04
CA GLU A 202 30.39 21.27 4.17
C GLU A 202 31.14 22.11 3.14
#